data_f6affd8fad33ae9b09e9ec25bc3c1653
#
_entry.id   f6affd8fad33ae9b09e9ec25bc3c1653
#
_cell.length_a   1.000
_cell.length_b   1.000
_cell.length_c   1.000
_cell.angle_alpha   90.00
_cell.angle_beta   90.00
_cell.angle_gamma   90.00
#
_symmetry.space_group_name_H-M   'P 1'
#
loop_
_entity.id
_entity.type
_entity.pdbx_description
1 polymer ?
#
loop_
_entity_poly.entity_id
_entity_poly.type
_entity_poly.pdbx_seq_one_letter_code
_entity_poly.pdbx_strand_id
1 'polypeptide(L)'
;MSFVVTFVEGVTLDKWRRRWDERVPDTRLEVRLVDVAEQLDAVRDGTAAMGFVRDLPDENRDGLHHIPLYREVPVVVAHREHPVAAYDEIDLDDLAGEIVLDDPDLATRLKVETVAAGTGLVFLPMSVARVHHRKDVVAVPVVGLPESQVGLAWRAEDPDTLVETFIGIVRGRTARSSRGETPRDPSPPRTRRAGADARRTGRRRPRR
;
A
#
# COMPACT_ATOMS: atom_id res chain seq x y z
N MET A 1 13.26 18.74 16.13
CA MET A 1 12.05 17.93 16.36
C MET A 1 12.10 16.70 15.47
N SER A 2 11.50 15.57 15.87
CA SER A 2 11.35 14.38 15.01
C SER A 2 9.88 14.11 14.78
N PHE A 3 9.54 13.71 13.55
CA PHE A 3 8.22 13.19 13.17
C PHE A 3 8.32 11.68 13.16
N VAL A 4 7.63 11.01 14.09
CA VAL A 4 7.74 9.56 14.30
C VAL A 4 6.64 8.84 13.54
N VAL A 5 7.01 7.84 12.74
CA VAL A 5 6.08 6.98 12.00
C VAL A 5 6.42 5.52 12.28
N THR A 6 5.44 4.74 12.72
CA THR A 6 5.58 3.29 12.87
C THR A 6 5.27 2.57 11.56
N PHE A 7 5.78 1.36 11.40
CA PHE A 7 5.45 0.51 10.25
C PHE A 7 5.55 -0.97 10.62
N VAL A 8 4.70 -1.78 10.02
CA VAL A 8 4.73 -3.23 10.14
C VAL A 8 5.67 -3.85 9.11
N GLU A 9 6.14 -5.05 9.40
CA GLU A 9 7.06 -5.78 8.54
C GLU A 9 6.56 -5.89 7.09
N GLY A 10 7.47 -5.80 6.12
CA GLY A 10 7.17 -5.83 4.68
C GLY A 10 6.89 -4.45 4.06
N VAL A 11 6.54 -3.43 4.85
CA VAL A 11 6.34 -2.07 4.34
C VAL A 11 7.68 -1.41 4.04
N THR A 12 7.88 -0.93 2.79
CA THR A 12 9.12 -0.26 2.36
C THR A 12 8.96 1.25 2.38
N LEU A 13 9.76 1.96 3.19
CA LEU A 13 9.63 3.40 3.45
C LEU A 13 10.60 4.29 2.67
N ASP A 14 11.60 3.75 2.00
CA ASP A 14 12.71 4.52 1.40
C ASP A 14 12.26 5.63 0.44
N LYS A 15 11.25 5.33 -0.36
CA LYS A 15 10.65 6.29 -1.30
C LYS A 15 10.03 7.49 -0.57
N TRP A 16 9.37 7.25 0.55
CA TRP A 16 8.68 8.28 1.33
C TRP A 16 9.66 9.06 2.20
N ARG A 17 10.66 8.39 2.79
CA ARG A 17 11.78 9.05 3.52
C ARG A 17 12.48 10.07 2.66
N ARG A 18 12.95 9.68 1.47
CA ARG A 18 13.61 10.61 0.55
C ARG A 18 12.74 11.82 0.21
N ARG A 19 11.44 11.60 -0.06
CA ARG A 19 10.51 12.71 -0.34
C ARG A 19 10.23 13.58 0.87
N TRP A 20 10.27 13.01 2.06
CA TRP A 20 10.14 13.77 3.30
C TRP A 20 11.35 14.68 3.50
N ASP A 21 12.55 14.16 3.41
CA ASP A 21 13.80 14.92 3.56
C ASP A 21 13.88 16.08 2.55
N GLU A 22 13.36 15.88 1.32
CA GLU A 22 13.26 16.93 0.30
C GLU A 22 12.24 18.02 0.65
N ARG A 23 11.14 17.69 1.34
CA ARG A 23 10.02 18.62 1.61
C ARG A 23 10.07 19.27 2.98
N VAL A 24 10.59 18.58 3.96
CA VAL A 24 10.59 18.96 5.37
C VAL A 24 12.00 18.81 5.94
N PRO A 25 13.00 19.53 5.41
CA PRO A 25 14.40 19.35 5.77
C PRO A 25 14.69 19.65 7.25
N ASP A 26 13.88 20.48 7.88
CA ASP A 26 14.06 20.91 9.27
C ASP A 26 13.48 19.92 10.31
N THR A 27 12.79 18.86 9.84
CA THR A 27 12.18 17.87 10.73
C THR A 27 12.60 16.46 10.31
N ARG A 28 13.35 15.78 11.16
CA ARG A 28 13.79 14.41 10.91
C ARG A 28 12.60 13.46 10.93
N LEU A 29 12.48 12.62 9.88
CA LEU A 29 11.57 11.46 9.89
C LEU A 29 12.24 10.31 10.64
N GLU A 30 11.65 9.93 11.78
CA GLU A 30 12.01 8.75 12.53
C GLU A 30 11.03 7.62 12.21
N VAL A 31 11.54 6.45 11.85
CA VAL A 31 10.70 5.29 11.51
C VAL A 31 10.99 4.15 12.50
N ARG A 32 9.94 3.49 12.99
CA ARG A 32 10.03 2.40 13.97
C ARG A 32 9.24 1.19 13.47
N LEU A 33 9.92 0.05 13.39
CA LEU A 33 9.25 -1.23 13.12
C LEU A 33 8.47 -1.65 14.37
N VAL A 34 7.25 -2.14 14.18
CA VAL A 34 6.38 -2.67 15.23
C VAL A 34 5.73 -3.96 14.77
N ASP A 35 5.34 -4.79 15.71
CA ASP A 35 4.57 -5.99 15.41
C ASP A 35 3.13 -5.63 14.98
N VAL A 36 2.51 -6.49 14.18
CA VAL A 36 1.12 -6.28 13.73
C VAL A 36 0.16 -6.24 14.92
N ALA A 37 0.40 -7.03 15.96
CA ALA A 37 -0.41 -7.02 17.18
C ALA A 37 -0.37 -5.67 17.91
N GLU A 38 0.74 -4.94 17.85
CA GLU A 38 1.00 -3.65 18.54
C GLU A 38 0.99 -2.45 17.58
N GLN A 39 0.53 -2.65 16.33
CA GLN A 39 0.69 -1.65 15.26
C GLN A 39 0.02 -0.30 15.53
N LEU A 40 -0.92 -0.21 16.45
CA LEU A 40 -1.63 1.02 16.82
C LEU A 40 -1.17 1.65 18.14
N ASP A 41 -0.43 0.94 18.98
CA ASP A 41 -0.15 1.38 20.35
C ASP A 41 0.56 2.73 20.40
N ALA A 42 1.66 2.87 19.65
CA ALA A 42 2.41 4.10 19.57
C ALA A 42 1.62 5.27 18.91
N VAL A 43 0.66 4.96 18.05
CA VAL A 43 -0.24 5.99 17.47
C VAL A 43 -1.27 6.43 18.50
N ARG A 44 -1.85 5.51 19.24
CA ARG A 44 -2.87 5.78 20.26
C ARG A 44 -2.31 6.55 21.46
N ASP A 45 -1.13 6.17 21.93
CA ASP A 45 -0.47 6.86 23.07
C ASP A 45 0.22 8.17 22.67
N GLY A 46 0.31 8.48 21.37
CA GLY A 46 0.89 9.72 20.86
C GLY A 46 2.42 9.71 20.74
N THR A 47 3.09 8.60 20.98
CA THR A 47 4.55 8.46 20.78
C THR A 47 4.93 8.32 19.32
N ALA A 48 3.95 7.99 18.45
CA ALA A 48 4.06 8.12 17.00
C ALA A 48 2.91 8.97 16.45
N ALA A 49 3.22 9.82 15.46
CA ALA A 49 2.23 10.64 14.78
C ALA A 49 1.34 9.80 13.86
N MET A 50 1.92 8.77 13.22
CA MET A 50 1.24 7.92 12.24
C MET A 50 1.81 6.49 12.27
N GLY A 51 1.03 5.53 11.76
CA GLY A 51 1.46 4.14 11.59
C GLY A 51 1.04 3.57 10.24
N PHE A 52 1.96 2.87 9.56
CA PHE A 52 1.59 1.95 8.49
C PHE A 52 1.09 0.66 9.13
N VAL A 53 -0.16 0.32 8.85
CA VAL A 53 -0.88 -0.79 9.48
C VAL A 53 -1.29 -1.82 8.44
N ARG A 54 -1.41 -3.09 8.88
CA ARG A 54 -1.88 -4.18 8.04
C ARG A 54 -3.18 -4.74 8.58
N ASP A 55 -4.15 -4.97 7.67
CA ASP A 55 -5.43 -5.63 7.94
C ASP A 55 -6.16 -5.05 9.16
N LEU A 56 -6.17 -3.70 9.26
CA LEU A 56 -6.79 -3.01 10.39
C LEU A 56 -8.31 -3.19 10.36
N PRO A 57 -8.89 -3.94 11.32
CA PRO A 57 -10.33 -4.11 11.41
C PRO A 57 -11.07 -2.80 11.69
N ASP A 58 -12.33 -2.68 11.25
CA ASP A 58 -13.12 -1.46 11.41
C ASP A 58 -13.36 -1.13 12.90
N GLU A 59 -13.56 -2.15 13.75
CA GLU A 59 -13.73 -2.03 15.19
C GLU A 59 -12.50 -1.45 15.92
N ASN A 60 -11.32 -1.52 15.32
CA ASN A 60 -10.09 -0.99 15.89
C ASN A 60 -9.77 0.46 15.44
N ARG A 61 -10.71 1.12 14.72
CA ARG A 61 -10.52 2.47 14.18
C ARG A 61 -11.06 3.60 15.06
N ASP A 62 -11.61 3.31 16.23
CA ASP A 62 -12.13 4.33 17.15
C ASP A 62 -11.06 5.36 17.48
N GLY A 63 -11.40 6.66 17.29
CA GLY A 63 -10.50 7.79 17.48
C GLY A 63 -9.37 7.90 16.46
N LEU A 64 -9.39 7.08 15.38
CA LEU A 64 -8.37 7.09 14.35
C LEU A 64 -8.95 7.43 12.97
N HIS A 65 -8.19 8.16 12.19
CA HIS A 65 -8.34 8.18 10.74
C HIS A 65 -7.54 7.05 10.12
N HIS A 66 -8.08 6.44 9.07
CA HIS A 66 -7.42 5.40 8.31
C HIS A 66 -7.61 5.61 6.81
N ILE A 67 -6.55 5.43 6.04
CA ILE A 67 -6.61 5.40 4.58
C ILE A 67 -5.99 4.10 4.06
N PRO A 68 -6.71 3.33 3.22
CA PRO A 68 -6.12 2.19 2.53
C PRO A 68 -5.11 2.68 1.48
N LEU A 69 -3.98 1.98 1.36
CA LEU A 69 -2.92 2.33 0.41
C LEU A 69 -2.81 1.32 -0.73
N TYR A 70 -2.62 0.06 -0.41
CA TYR A 70 -2.48 -1.02 -1.39
C TYR A 70 -2.81 -2.38 -0.77
N ARG A 71 -3.02 -3.36 -1.64
CA ARG A 71 -3.22 -4.76 -1.24
C ARG A 71 -2.01 -5.59 -1.62
N GLU A 72 -1.81 -6.65 -0.88
CA GLU A 72 -0.71 -7.60 -1.04
C GLU A 72 -1.26 -9.00 -1.27
N VAL A 73 -0.72 -9.66 -2.29
CA VAL A 73 -1.08 -11.04 -2.61
C VAL A 73 -0.58 -11.96 -1.50
N PRO A 74 -1.42 -12.88 -0.99
CA PRO A 74 -0.98 -13.91 -0.08
C PRO A 74 -0.12 -14.94 -0.81
N VAL A 75 0.92 -15.42 -0.14
CA VAL A 75 1.78 -16.48 -0.66
C VAL A 75 1.93 -17.60 0.36
N VAL A 76 2.11 -18.81 -0.12
CA VAL A 76 2.63 -19.92 0.67
C VAL A 76 4.15 -19.95 0.55
N VAL A 77 4.84 -19.96 1.67
CA VAL A 77 6.29 -20.20 1.74
C VAL A 77 6.52 -21.66 2.05
N ALA A 78 7.30 -22.31 1.22
CA ALA A 78 7.60 -23.74 1.29
C ALA A 78 9.11 -23.98 1.12
N HIS A 79 9.61 -25.14 1.56
CA HIS A 79 10.97 -25.58 1.20
C HIS A 79 11.09 -25.70 -0.33
N ARG A 80 12.25 -25.33 -0.89
CA ARG A 80 12.46 -25.31 -2.35
C ARG A 80 12.27 -26.65 -3.04
N GLU A 81 12.35 -27.76 -2.32
CA GLU A 81 12.13 -29.13 -2.85
C GLU A 81 10.70 -29.62 -2.59
N HIS A 82 9.86 -28.81 -1.96
CA HIS A 82 8.45 -29.12 -1.76
C HIS A 82 7.71 -29.11 -3.11
N PRO A 83 6.68 -29.98 -3.32
CA PRO A 83 5.91 -29.99 -4.57
C PRO A 83 5.32 -28.64 -4.97
N VAL A 84 4.96 -27.77 -4.03
CA VAL A 84 4.49 -26.39 -4.24
C VAL A 84 5.47 -25.57 -5.10
N ALA A 85 6.78 -25.85 -5.03
CA ALA A 85 7.80 -25.13 -5.80
C ALA A 85 7.69 -25.30 -7.33
N ALA A 86 6.90 -26.26 -7.79
CA ALA A 86 6.66 -26.50 -9.21
C ALA A 86 5.54 -25.63 -9.81
N TYR A 87 4.85 -24.85 -8.99
CA TYR A 87 3.70 -24.04 -9.39
C TYR A 87 4.07 -22.56 -9.45
N ASP A 88 3.53 -21.85 -10.43
CA ASP A 88 3.58 -20.37 -10.48
C ASP A 88 2.51 -19.73 -9.59
N GLU A 89 1.41 -20.45 -9.35
CA GLU A 89 0.28 -20.09 -8.48
C GLU A 89 -0.40 -21.39 -8.04
N ILE A 90 -0.99 -21.44 -6.84
CA ILE A 90 -1.65 -22.63 -6.30
C ILE A 90 -2.97 -22.28 -5.63
N ASP A 91 -3.98 -23.13 -5.76
CA ASP A 91 -5.24 -22.98 -5.04
C ASP A 91 -5.08 -23.43 -3.57
N LEU A 92 -5.76 -22.73 -2.67
CA LEU A 92 -5.76 -23.07 -1.23
C LEU A 92 -6.22 -24.51 -0.99
N ASP A 93 -7.20 -24.98 -1.76
CA ASP A 93 -7.76 -26.33 -1.64
C ASP A 93 -6.71 -27.42 -1.97
N ASP A 94 -5.75 -27.13 -2.85
CA ASP A 94 -4.65 -28.04 -3.19
C ASP A 94 -3.62 -28.19 -2.06
N LEU A 95 -3.69 -27.33 -1.05
CA LEU A 95 -2.85 -27.39 0.15
C LEU A 95 -3.54 -28.09 1.31
N ALA A 96 -4.73 -28.66 1.08
CA ALA A 96 -5.46 -29.39 2.10
C ALA A 96 -4.67 -30.62 2.59
N GLY A 97 -4.45 -30.69 3.91
CA GLY A 97 -3.68 -31.78 4.52
C GLY A 97 -2.20 -31.48 4.75
N GLU A 98 -1.70 -30.34 4.23
CA GLU A 98 -0.34 -29.89 4.55
C GLU A 98 -0.24 -29.35 5.97
N ILE A 99 0.93 -29.45 6.58
CA ILE A 99 1.20 -28.86 7.90
C ILE A 99 1.43 -27.37 7.72
N VAL A 100 0.56 -26.54 8.31
CA VAL A 100 0.68 -25.08 8.28
C VAL A 100 1.17 -24.56 9.64
N LEU A 101 2.21 -23.72 9.62
CA LEU A 101 2.76 -23.05 10.79
C LEU A 101 1.99 -21.74 11.02
N ASP A 102 0.89 -21.81 11.75
CA ASP A 102 -0.04 -20.70 12.02
C ASP A 102 0.03 -20.14 13.46
N ASP A 103 0.95 -20.67 14.29
CA ASP A 103 1.14 -20.21 15.67
C ASP A 103 1.38 -18.70 15.73
N PRO A 104 0.46 -17.89 16.31
CA PRO A 104 0.58 -16.43 16.35
C PRO A 104 1.74 -15.95 17.22
N ASP A 105 2.16 -16.72 18.21
CA ASP A 105 3.23 -16.38 19.15
C ASP A 105 4.63 -16.68 18.55
N LEU A 106 4.68 -17.44 17.47
CA LEU A 106 5.93 -17.76 16.79
C LEU A 106 6.32 -16.65 15.81
N ALA A 107 7.45 -16.00 16.02
CA ALA A 107 7.96 -14.97 15.13
C ALA A 107 8.08 -15.46 13.68
N THR A 108 7.70 -14.61 12.70
CA THR A 108 7.72 -14.94 11.26
C THR A 108 9.05 -15.51 10.80
N ARG A 109 10.16 -14.97 11.28
CA ARG A 109 11.50 -15.47 10.99
C ARG A 109 11.66 -16.95 11.38
N LEU A 110 11.20 -17.34 12.58
CA LEU A 110 11.29 -18.74 13.05
C LEU A 110 10.39 -19.66 12.24
N LYS A 111 9.18 -19.21 11.85
CA LYS A 111 8.30 -19.95 10.92
C LYS A 111 9.03 -20.25 9.62
N VAL A 112 9.65 -19.24 9.00
CA VAL A 112 10.40 -19.41 7.75
C VAL A 112 11.64 -20.30 7.92
N GLU A 113 12.34 -20.20 9.04
CA GLU A 113 13.48 -21.09 9.37
C GLU A 113 13.03 -22.55 9.52
N THR A 114 11.87 -22.79 10.14
CA THR A 114 11.26 -24.13 10.27
C THR A 114 10.85 -24.69 8.91
N VAL A 115 10.23 -23.87 8.05
CA VAL A 115 9.92 -24.24 6.66
C VAL A 115 11.18 -24.56 5.87
N ALA A 116 12.25 -23.77 6.03
CA ALA A 116 13.54 -24.02 5.40
C ALA A 116 14.21 -25.31 5.85
N ALA A 117 13.89 -25.80 7.06
CA ALA A 117 14.29 -27.13 7.54
C ALA A 117 13.42 -28.28 6.98
N GLY A 118 12.47 -27.99 6.10
CA GLY A 118 11.58 -28.98 5.47
C GLY A 118 10.35 -29.33 6.31
N THR A 119 9.99 -28.52 7.30
CA THR A 119 8.83 -28.80 8.16
C THR A 119 7.70 -27.81 7.89
N GLY A 120 6.65 -28.29 7.20
CA GLY A 120 5.41 -27.54 6.96
C GLY A 120 5.53 -26.37 5.99
N LEU A 121 4.49 -25.57 5.99
CA LEU A 121 4.28 -24.39 5.15
C LEU A 121 3.94 -23.19 6.05
N VAL A 122 4.10 -21.97 5.55
CA VAL A 122 3.56 -20.77 6.18
C VAL A 122 2.94 -19.85 5.13
N PHE A 123 1.77 -19.29 5.45
CA PHE A 123 1.13 -18.26 4.63
C PHE A 123 1.60 -16.88 5.10
N LEU A 124 2.06 -16.07 4.16
CA LEU A 124 2.53 -14.72 4.43
C LEU A 124 2.06 -13.75 3.33
N PRO A 125 1.94 -12.44 3.64
CA PRO A 125 1.89 -11.44 2.58
C PRO A 125 3.19 -11.46 1.76
N MET A 126 3.10 -11.23 0.44
CA MET A 126 4.25 -11.28 -0.46
C MET A 126 5.44 -10.41 0.00
N SER A 127 5.16 -9.23 0.55
CA SER A 127 6.22 -8.32 1.02
C SER A 127 6.98 -8.89 2.22
N VAL A 128 6.26 -9.55 3.15
CA VAL A 128 6.86 -10.21 4.33
C VAL A 128 7.70 -11.41 3.88
N ALA A 129 7.18 -12.23 2.97
CA ALA A 129 7.95 -13.34 2.40
C ALA A 129 9.26 -12.86 1.73
N ARG A 130 9.25 -11.68 1.09
CA ARG A 130 10.47 -11.08 0.51
C ARG A 130 11.48 -10.62 1.55
N VAL A 131 11.02 -10.11 2.71
CA VAL A 131 11.93 -9.74 3.83
C VAL A 131 12.66 -10.98 4.34
N HIS A 132 11.97 -12.12 4.41
CA HIS A 132 12.50 -13.39 4.87
C HIS A 132 13.01 -14.28 3.74
N HIS A 133 13.34 -13.70 2.57
CA HIS A 133 13.84 -14.48 1.43
C HIS A 133 15.10 -15.27 1.78
N ARG A 134 15.09 -16.55 1.42
CA ARG A 134 16.21 -17.51 1.59
C ARG A 134 16.37 -18.34 0.34
N LYS A 135 17.56 -18.92 0.15
CA LYS A 135 17.84 -19.79 -1.01
C LYS A 135 17.16 -21.16 -0.95
N ASP A 136 16.78 -21.56 0.26
CA ASP A 136 16.19 -22.87 0.56
C ASP A 136 14.67 -22.84 0.67
N VAL A 137 14.03 -21.69 0.45
CA VAL A 137 12.57 -21.57 0.38
C VAL A 137 12.11 -20.91 -0.91
N VAL A 138 10.85 -21.17 -1.26
CA VAL A 138 10.11 -20.51 -2.34
C VAL A 138 8.86 -19.86 -1.77
N ALA A 139 8.39 -18.81 -2.45
CA ALA A 139 7.10 -18.16 -2.15
C ALA A 139 6.22 -18.23 -3.39
N VAL A 140 5.10 -18.93 -3.29
CA VAL A 140 4.15 -19.15 -4.39
C VAL A 140 2.83 -18.46 -4.07
N PRO A 141 2.27 -17.63 -4.96
CA PRO A 141 0.96 -17.02 -4.79
C PRO A 141 -0.13 -18.06 -4.52
N VAL A 142 -1.07 -17.74 -3.62
CA VAL A 142 -2.18 -18.61 -3.26
C VAL A 142 -3.50 -17.96 -3.66
N VAL A 143 -4.27 -18.66 -4.49
CA VAL A 143 -5.65 -18.31 -4.82
C VAL A 143 -6.59 -18.84 -3.73
N GLY A 144 -7.65 -18.09 -3.42
CA GLY A 144 -8.62 -18.48 -2.38
C GLY A 144 -8.33 -17.89 -0.99
N LEU A 145 -7.16 -17.30 -0.77
CA LEU A 145 -6.89 -16.51 0.43
C LEU A 145 -7.18 -15.02 0.19
N PRO A 146 -7.66 -14.28 1.19
CA PRO A 146 -7.84 -12.84 1.09
C PRO A 146 -6.49 -12.13 0.95
N GLU A 147 -6.46 -11.07 0.12
CA GLU A 147 -5.32 -10.15 0.07
C GLU A 147 -5.22 -9.35 1.36
N SER A 148 -4.00 -9.14 1.84
CA SER A 148 -3.71 -8.24 2.97
C SER A 148 -3.81 -6.77 2.55
N GLN A 149 -4.49 -5.95 3.36
CA GLN A 149 -4.61 -4.50 3.12
C GLN A 149 -3.59 -3.72 3.95
N VAL A 150 -2.66 -3.05 3.30
CA VAL A 150 -1.80 -2.06 3.96
C VAL A 150 -2.45 -0.68 3.90
N GLY A 151 -2.49 -0.01 5.04
CA GLY A 151 -3.04 1.33 5.20
C GLY A 151 -2.14 2.25 6.03
N LEU A 152 -2.58 3.49 6.19
CA LEU A 152 -1.95 4.49 7.04
C LEU A 152 -3.00 4.96 8.05
N ALA A 153 -2.66 4.94 9.35
CA ALA A 153 -3.52 5.34 10.46
C ALA A 153 -2.88 6.46 11.29
N TRP A 154 -3.71 7.36 11.83
CA TRP A 154 -3.31 8.45 12.73
C TRP A 154 -4.49 8.88 13.59
N ARG A 155 -4.24 9.61 14.70
CA ARG A 155 -5.31 10.08 15.58
C ARG A 155 -6.21 11.10 14.87
N ALA A 156 -7.51 10.96 15.05
CA ALA A 156 -8.51 11.87 14.46
C ALA A 156 -8.41 13.31 15.00
N GLU A 157 -7.99 13.46 16.26
CA GLU A 157 -7.86 14.76 16.94
C GLU A 157 -6.48 15.40 16.78
N ASP A 158 -5.60 14.84 15.94
CA ASP A 158 -4.24 15.36 15.76
C ASP A 158 -4.22 16.47 14.69
N PRO A 159 -4.07 17.75 15.09
CA PRO A 159 -4.06 18.87 14.13
C PRO A 159 -2.68 19.10 13.49
N ASP A 160 -1.71 18.18 13.63
CA ASP A 160 -0.35 18.39 13.13
C ASP A 160 -0.33 18.55 11.61
N THR A 161 0.13 19.69 11.14
CA THR A 161 0.30 20.00 9.72
C THR A 161 1.30 19.05 9.02
N LEU A 162 2.19 18.42 9.77
CA LEU A 162 3.14 17.43 9.28
C LEU A 162 2.44 16.11 8.91
N VAL A 163 1.35 15.75 9.60
CA VAL A 163 0.48 14.61 9.25
C VAL A 163 -0.08 14.80 7.84
N GLU A 164 -0.68 15.95 7.55
CA GLU A 164 -1.22 16.27 6.21
C GLU A 164 -0.11 16.27 5.14
N THR A 165 1.07 16.79 5.48
CA THR A 165 2.23 16.78 4.58
C THR A 165 2.67 15.37 4.26
N PHE A 166 2.74 14.49 5.27
CA PHE A 166 3.13 13.09 5.09
C PHE A 166 2.10 12.31 4.27
N ILE A 167 0.80 12.50 4.53
CA ILE A 167 -0.29 11.94 3.71
C ILE A 167 -0.11 12.35 2.23
N GLY A 168 0.18 13.63 1.99
CA GLY A 168 0.44 14.14 0.65
C GLY A 168 1.64 13.46 -0.04
N ILE A 169 2.71 13.16 0.72
CA ILE A 169 3.90 12.44 0.25
C ILE A 169 3.55 11.00 -0.11
N VAL A 170 2.82 10.31 0.78
CA VAL A 170 2.42 8.90 0.59
C VAL A 170 1.52 8.75 -0.63
N ARG A 171 0.55 9.65 -0.80
CA ARG A 171 -0.36 9.69 -1.97
C ARG A 171 0.28 10.19 -3.26
N GLY A 172 1.56 10.58 -3.23
CA GLY A 172 2.29 11.03 -4.40
C GLY A 172 1.91 12.44 -4.89
N ARG A 173 1.25 13.27 -4.07
CA ARG A 173 0.96 14.67 -4.41
C ARG A 173 2.27 15.44 -4.56
N THR A 174 2.44 16.14 -5.69
CA THR A 174 3.60 17.02 -5.90
C THR A 174 3.43 18.32 -5.13
N ALA A 175 4.53 19.01 -4.77
CA ALA A 175 4.49 20.30 -4.07
C ALA A 175 3.68 21.39 -4.80
N ARG A 176 3.40 21.21 -6.10
CA ARG A 176 2.58 22.10 -6.93
C ARG A 176 1.08 21.88 -6.74
N SER A 177 0.62 20.74 -6.23
CA SER A 177 -0.81 20.47 -6.02
C SER A 177 -1.39 21.16 -4.79
N SER A 178 -0.55 21.66 -3.87
CA SER A 178 -0.99 22.32 -2.62
C SER A 178 -1.21 23.82 -2.78
N ARG A 179 -0.94 24.42 -3.94
CA ARG A 179 -1.07 25.86 -4.21
C ARG A 179 -2.05 26.13 -5.35
N GLY A 180 -3.27 25.70 -5.29
CA GLY A 180 -4.17 26.03 -6.38
C GLY A 180 -5.53 25.38 -6.34
N GLU A 181 -6.30 25.64 -5.32
CA GLU A 181 -7.77 25.72 -5.45
C GLU A 181 -8.20 27.12 -5.05
N THR A 182 -7.90 28.09 -5.93
CA THR A 182 -8.76 29.26 -6.07
C THR A 182 -10.00 28.76 -6.80
N PRO A 183 -11.23 29.02 -6.31
CA PRO A 183 -12.46 28.66 -7.02
C PRO A 183 -12.42 29.31 -8.41
N ARG A 184 -12.46 28.52 -9.47
CA ARG A 184 -12.70 29.03 -10.80
C ARG A 184 -14.12 29.55 -10.84
N ASP A 185 -14.24 30.85 -10.91
CA ASP A 185 -15.46 31.55 -11.28
C ASP A 185 -16.00 30.98 -12.61
N PRO A 186 -17.30 30.65 -12.69
CA PRO A 186 -17.84 30.06 -13.92
C PRO A 186 -17.80 31.08 -15.04
N SER A 187 -16.97 30.85 -16.04
CA SER A 187 -16.91 31.63 -17.26
C SER A 187 -18.31 31.64 -17.96
N PRO A 188 -18.80 32.79 -18.44
CA PRO A 188 -20.09 32.89 -19.07
C PRO A 188 -20.14 32.12 -20.41
N PRO A 189 -21.30 31.63 -20.83
CA PRO A 189 -21.45 30.80 -22.02
C PRO A 189 -21.11 31.60 -23.30
N ARG A 190 -20.20 31.08 -24.10
CA ARG A 190 -19.89 31.63 -25.44
C ARG A 190 -21.10 31.46 -26.35
N THR A 191 -21.78 32.57 -26.64
CA THR A 191 -22.81 32.67 -27.67
C THR A 191 -22.24 32.26 -29.02
N ARG A 192 -22.81 31.24 -29.63
CA ARG A 192 -22.61 30.91 -31.05
C ARG A 192 -23.18 32.04 -31.92
N ARG A 193 -22.30 32.74 -32.63
CA ARG A 193 -22.72 33.58 -33.76
C ARG A 193 -23.16 32.69 -34.91
N ALA A 194 -24.43 32.82 -35.27
CA ALA A 194 -24.97 32.38 -36.55
C ALA A 194 -24.36 33.28 -37.65
N GLY A 195 -23.78 32.68 -38.65
CA GLY A 195 -23.26 33.34 -39.83
C GLY A 195 -23.74 32.60 -41.09
N ALA A 196 -24.73 33.14 -41.64
CA ALA A 196 -25.19 33.30 -43.03
C ALA A 196 -24.69 32.35 -44.12
N ASP A 197 -25.66 31.74 -44.66
CA ASP A 197 -25.85 31.17 -45.99
C ASP A 197 -25.19 31.97 -47.13
N ALA A 198 -24.42 31.33 -48.01
CA ALA A 198 -24.19 31.77 -49.35
C ALA A 198 -24.03 30.56 -50.30
N ARG A 199 -25.12 30.28 -50.96
CA ARG A 199 -25.19 29.42 -52.15
C ARG A 199 -24.18 29.87 -53.21
N ARG A 200 -23.50 28.93 -53.82
CA ARG A 200 -23.16 29.08 -55.23
C ARG A 200 -23.02 27.73 -55.94
N THR A 201 -23.91 27.59 -56.89
CA THR A 201 -24.05 26.61 -57.95
C THR A 201 -22.83 26.51 -58.86
N GLY A 202 -22.58 25.30 -59.39
CA GLY A 202 -22.09 25.21 -60.76
C GLY A 202 -20.92 24.25 -60.98
N ARG A 203 -21.14 23.16 -61.52
CA ARG A 203 -20.93 22.66 -62.89
C ARG A 203 -20.13 21.35 -62.97
N ARG A 204 -20.87 20.44 -63.54
CA ARG A 204 -20.43 19.15 -64.15
C ARG A 204 -19.30 19.34 -65.19
N ARG A 205 -18.40 18.38 -65.32
CA ARG A 205 -18.24 17.44 -66.44
C ARG A 205 -16.92 16.66 -66.42
N PRO A 206 -16.80 15.61 -67.23
CA PRO A 206 -16.27 14.32 -66.83
C PRO A 206 -15.09 13.80 -67.66
N ARG A 207 -14.64 12.53 -67.41
CA ARG A 207 -13.82 11.61 -68.22
C ARG A 207 -12.33 11.99 -68.41
N ARG A 208 -11.46 11.11 -68.11
CA ARG A 208 -11.09 9.78 -68.68
C ARG A 208 -10.33 8.98 -67.61
#